data_d32463f2ccceefcac09ec7566ca5edec
#
_entry.id   d32463f2ccceefcac09ec7566ca5edec
#
_cell.length_a   1.000
_cell.length_b   1.000
_cell.length_c   1.000
_cell.angle_alpha   90.00
_cell.angle_beta   90.00
_cell.angle_gamma   90.00
#
_symmetry.space_group_name_H-M   'P 1'
#
loop_
_entity.id
_entity.type
_entity.pdbx_description
1 polymer ?
#
loop_
_entity_poly.entity_id
_entity_poly.type
_entity_poly.pdbx_seq_one_letter_code
_entity_poly.pdbx_strand_id
1 'polypeptide(L)'
;MFFRILFFALSLTVALSSCGSAGGSDPVPPHPGQGGGTTTVPTLKKTYNNPVIRSSVPDPTVIKAADGFFYLYGTEDIRNVPVFRSKDLVKWTQIGTAFNDATRPSNLPARGMMWAPDINFIGGRYVLYTSIGVWGDDWANQIRVATADKPAGPFTDRGIVIDRTQEVANSIDQFFIQDGGKNYMFWGSFRGIYGIELSEDGLSIKPGAEKVQVAGTQMEGTYIYKRGRYYYLFGSAGSCCEGNRSTYHVVYGRSENLFGPYVTKDGRRMLDGASETMLSGNNLFAGPGHNAEFITDDKGQTWMLYHAYDKKEPDNGRQVMLDPVMWADDWPYIQGGSPSYLHEAPVFNAQ
;
A
#
# COMPACT_ATOMS: atom_id res chain seq x y z
N MET A 1 -5.33 57.11 -9.63
CA MET A 1 -5.04 57.57 -8.27
C MET A 1 -3.88 56.71 -7.76
N PHE A 2 -2.65 57.27 -7.85
CA PHE A 2 -1.40 56.59 -7.57
C PHE A 2 -1.14 56.61 -6.06
N PHE A 3 -0.76 55.48 -5.44
CA PHE A 3 -0.09 55.47 -4.15
C PHE A 3 1.24 54.70 -4.24
N ARG A 4 2.31 55.45 -4.07
CA ARG A 4 3.69 54.97 -3.87
C ARG A 4 3.87 54.56 -2.41
N ILE A 5 4.47 53.43 -2.17
CA ILE A 5 4.97 53.04 -0.84
C ILE A 5 6.49 52.92 -0.88
N LEU A 6 7.12 53.62 0.07
CA LEU A 6 8.54 53.85 0.27
C LEU A 6 9.22 52.56 0.85
N PHE A 7 10.42 52.27 0.34
CA PHE A 7 11.37 51.33 0.92
C PHE A 7 12.18 52.00 2.03
N PHE A 8 12.27 51.41 3.21
CA PHE A 8 13.28 51.71 4.22
C PHE A 8 14.30 50.56 4.26
N ALA A 9 15.54 50.88 3.91
CA ALA A 9 16.70 50.02 4.11
C ALA A 9 17.33 50.32 5.46
N LEU A 10 17.53 49.32 6.32
CA LEU A 10 18.25 49.45 7.57
C LEU A 10 19.60 48.73 7.42
N SER A 11 20.67 49.48 7.40
CA SER A 11 22.06 49.01 7.37
C SER A 11 22.57 48.83 8.80
N LEU A 12 23.07 47.62 9.12
CA LEU A 12 23.71 47.30 10.39
C LEU A 12 25.22 47.20 10.18
N THR A 13 25.95 48.12 10.77
CA THR A 13 27.45 48.16 10.79
C THR A 13 27.96 47.34 11.97
N VAL A 14 28.84 46.38 11.72
CA VAL A 14 29.57 45.62 12.73
C VAL A 14 30.96 46.29 12.93
N ALA A 15 31.24 46.72 14.15
CA ALA A 15 32.53 47.24 14.54
C ALA A 15 33.46 46.10 15.03
N LEU A 16 34.63 46.03 14.43
CA LEU A 16 35.75 45.18 14.86
C LEU A 16 36.61 45.96 15.90
N SER A 17 36.78 45.40 17.08
CA SER A 17 37.77 45.86 18.06
C SER A 17 38.84 44.81 18.20
N SER A 18 40.06 45.18 17.82
CA SER A 18 41.29 44.44 18.10
C SER A 18 41.92 44.99 19.39
N CYS A 19 42.35 44.11 20.30
CA CYS A 19 43.36 44.43 21.31
C CYS A 19 44.36 43.29 21.46
N GLY A 20 45.59 43.64 21.40
CA GLY A 20 46.77 42.74 21.35
C GLY A 20 47.34 42.36 22.70
N SER A 21 48.05 41.33 22.62
CA SER A 21 49.20 40.74 23.34
C SER A 21 49.71 41.27 24.70
N ALA A 22 49.87 40.29 25.61
CA ALA A 22 51.13 40.21 26.38
C ALA A 22 51.37 38.78 26.90
N GLY A 23 52.56 38.26 26.76
CA GLY A 23 52.92 36.87 27.04
C GLY A 23 53.14 36.59 28.53
N GLY A 24 53.03 35.32 28.87
CA GLY A 24 53.42 34.73 30.15
C GLY A 24 53.42 33.20 29.95
N SER A 25 54.66 32.65 29.98
CA SER A 25 54.88 31.19 29.89
C SER A 25 54.83 30.58 31.28
N ASP A 26 53.82 29.75 31.54
CA ASP A 26 53.76 28.81 32.67
C ASP A 26 53.81 27.37 32.18
N PRO A 27 54.38 26.39 32.90
CA PRO A 27 54.65 25.05 32.45
C PRO A 27 53.38 24.20 32.47
N VAL A 28 53.13 23.50 31.36
CA VAL A 28 51.98 22.57 31.16
C VAL A 28 52.21 21.29 31.95
N PRO A 29 51.25 20.82 32.77
CA PRO A 29 51.30 19.48 33.37
C PRO A 29 50.99 18.39 32.34
N PRO A 30 51.47 17.14 32.51
CA PRO A 30 51.28 16.07 31.53
C PRO A 30 49.81 15.61 31.48
N HIS A 31 49.27 15.52 30.26
CA HIS A 31 47.93 14.98 29.99
C HIS A 31 47.86 13.48 30.31
N PRO A 32 46.79 13.01 31.02
CA PRO A 32 46.51 11.59 31.09
C PRO A 32 46.02 11.08 29.75
N GLY A 33 46.39 9.83 29.42
CA GLY A 33 46.21 9.19 28.13
C GLY A 33 44.80 9.29 27.53
N GLN A 34 44.77 9.56 26.24
CA GLN A 34 43.57 9.45 25.38
C GLN A 34 43.10 8.01 25.36
N GLY A 35 42.00 7.71 26.08
CA GLY A 35 41.16 6.57 25.80
C GLY A 35 40.52 6.76 24.42
N GLY A 36 40.88 5.89 23.49
CA GLY A 36 40.27 5.87 22.14
C GLY A 36 38.77 5.55 22.22
N GLY A 37 37.96 6.60 22.40
CA GLY A 37 36.54 6.52 22.16
C GLY A 37 36.33 6.50 20.66
N THR A 38 35.90 5.37 20.10
CA THR A 38 35.36 5.29 18.76
C THR A 38 34.08 6.16 18.71
N THR A 39 34.22 7.39 18.23
CA THR A 39 33.10 8.22 17.85
C THR A 39 32.42 7.52 16.68
N THR A 40 31.34 6.76 16.95
CA THR A 40 30.40 6.30 15.91
C THR A 40 29.77 7.55 15.31
N VAL A 41 30.23 7.93 14.11
CA VAL A 41 29.56 8.95 13.30
C VAL A 41 28.11 8.49 13.12
N PRO A 42 27.10 9.29 13.51
CA PRO A 42 25.72 8.90 13.29
C PRO A 42 25.50 8.67 11.79
N THR A 43 25.17 7.44 11.41
CA THR A 43 24.77 7.15 10.02
C THR A 43 23.52 7.98 9.75
N LEU A 44 23.60 8.94 8.84
CA LEU A 44 22.45 9.71 8.41
C LEU A 44 21.38 8.74 7.88
N LYS A 45 20.22 8.71 8.52
CA LYS A 45 19.10 7.89 8.08
C LYS A 45 18.64 8.39 6.72
N LYS A 46 18.44 7.46 5.78
CA LYS A 46 17.86 7.79 4.48
C LYS A 46 16.40 8.18 4.69
N THR A 47 15.96 9.25 4.04
CA THR A 47 14.56 9.71 4.05
C THR A 47 13.97 9.64 2.65
N TYR A 48 12.66 9.65 2.56
CA TYR A 48 11.91 9.75 1.31
C TYR A 48 10.71 10.67 1.47
N ASN A 49 10.17 11.13 0.34
CA ASN A 49 8.95 11.90 0.27
C ASN A 49 7.87 11.08 -0.44
N ASN A 50 6.66 11.12 0.09
CA ASN A 50 5.47 10.68 -0.62
C ASN A 50 5.03 11.72 -1.68
N PRO A 51 4.47 11.27 -2.82
CA PRO A 51 4.30 9.89 -3.30
C PRO A 51 5.62 9.22 -3.73
N VAL A 52 5.76 7.90 -3.53
CA VAL A 52 6.92 7.12 -4.01
C VAL A 52 6.80 6.73 -5.49
N ILE A 53 5.58 6.68 -6.04
CA ILE A 53 5.30 6.62 -7.48
C ILE A 53 4.34 7.76 -7.80
N ARG A 54 4.74 8.65 -8.73
CA ARG A 54 4.00 9.88 -9.05
C ARG A 54 3.03 9.75 -10.22
N SER A 55 3.12 8.69 -11.01
CA SER A 55 2.09 8.35 -12.01
C SER A 55 0.88 7.70 -11.33
N SER A 56 -0.28 7.72 -12.01
CA SER A 56 -1.46 6.99 -11.55
C SER A 56 -1.19 5.49 -11.56
N VAL A 57 -1.18 4.89 -10.38
CA VAL A 57 -1.06 3.44 -10.15
C VAL A 57 -2.00 3.09 -9.00
N PRO A 58 -3.32 3.11 -9.27
CA PRO A 58 -4.32 2.83 -8.24
C PRO A 58 -4.27 1.37 -7.80
N ASP A 59 -4.81 1.12 -6.60
CA ASP A 59 -5.11 -0.20 -6.09
C ASP A 59 -3.88 -1.13 -6.14
N PRO A 60 -2.75 -0.71 -5.51
CA PRO A 60 -1.49 -1.43 -5.63
C PRO A 60 -1.51 -2.77 -4.90
N THR A 61 -0.82 -3.76 -5.47
CA THR A 61 -0.40 -5.00 -4.83
C THR A 61 1.10 -5.17 -4.99
N VAL A 62 1.79 -5.81 -4.03
CA VAL A 62 3.24 -5.92 -4.04
C VAL A 62 3.72 -7.29 -3.57
N ILE A 63 4.73 -7.84 -4.25
CA ILE A 63 5.40 -9.08 -3.84
C ILE A 63 6.92 -8.90 -3.83
N LYS A 64 7.59 -9.48 -2.83
CA LYS A 64 9.05 -9.64 -2.86
C LYS A 64 9.39 -10.93 -3.58
N ALA A 65 10.08 -10.84 -4.72
CA ALA A 65 10.46 -12.00 -5.51
C ALA A 65 11.81 -12.60 -5.06
N ALA A 66 12.09 -13.82 -5.52
CA ALA A 66 13.32 -14.55 -5.18
C ALA A 66 14.61 -13.86 -5.66
N ASP A 67 14.52 -12.95 -6.64
CA ASP A 67 15.63 -12.14 -7.13
C ASP A 67 15.97 -10.94 -6.22
N GLY A 68 15.28 -10.84 -5.07
CA GLY A 68 15.49 -9.80 -4.06
C GLY A 68 14.80 -8.47 -4.38
N PHE A 69 14.08 -8.35 -5.50
CA PHE A 69 13.31 -7.16 -5.83
C PHE A 69 11.86 -7.25 -5.36
N PHE A 70 11.28 -6.11 -5.10
CA PHE A 70 9.85 -5.92 -4.97
C PHE A 70 9.24 -5.63 -6.34
N TYR A 71 8.11 -6.26 -6.64
CA TYR A 71 7.32 -6.03 -7.84
C TYR A 71 5.95 -5.52 -7.42
N LEU A 72 5.56 -4.36 -7.95
CA LEU A 72 4.30 -3.71 -7.68
C LEU A 72 3.47 -3.63 -8.95
N TYR A 73 2.19 -3.91 -8.83
CA TYR A 73 1.20 -3.84 -9.91
C TYR A 73 0.06 -2.93 -9.45
N GLY A 74 -0.71 -2.39 -10.39
CA GLY A 74 -1.88 -1.58 -10.08
C GLY A 74 -2.94 -1.66 -11.16
N THR A 75 -4.09 -1.08 -10.89
CA THR A 75 -5.19 -0.91 -11.85
C THR A 75 -4.69 -0.33 -13.17
N GLU A 76 -5.28 -0.75 -14.30
CA GLU A 76 -4.86 -0.38 -15.64
C GLU A 76 -5.22 1.05 -16.06
N ASP A 77 -4.91 2.05 -15.24
CA ASP A 77 -4.76 3.43 -15.72
C ASP A 77 -3.64 3.51 -16.77
N ILE A 78 -2.64 2.61 -16.62
CA ILE A 78 -1.71 2.24 -17.68
C ILE A 78 -2.15 0.88 -18.23
N ARG A 79 -2.54 0.83 -19.50
CA ARG A 79 -3.09 -0.36 -20.17
C ARG A 79 -2.25 -1.62 -19.91
N ASN A 80 -2.93 -2.76 -19.71
CA ASN A 80 -2.36 -4.10 -19.50
C ASN A 80 -1.72 -4.31 -18.10
N VAL A 81 -2.14 -3.55 -17.08
CA VAL A 81 -1.68 -3.67 -15.69
C VAL A 81 -0.18 -3.34 -15.55
N PRO A 82 0.17 -2.12 -15.15
CA PRO A 82 1.56 -1.69 -15.04
C PRO A 82 2.33 -2.50 -14.02
N VAL A 83 3.63 -2.72 -14.30
CA VAL A 83 4.56 -3.41 -13.41
C VAL A 83 5.74 -2.50 -13.09
N PHE A 84 5.94 -2.27 -11.81
CA PHE A 84 7.08 -1.52 -11.26
C PHE A 84 7.98 -2.44 -10.45
N ARG A 85 9.27 -2.08 -10.37
CA ARG A 85 10.27 -2.84 -9.61
C ARG A 85 11.09 -1.92 -8.71
N SER A 86 11.34 -2.36 -7.47
CA SER A 86 12.14 -1.65 -6.47
C SER A 86 13.02 -2.60 -5.66
N LYS A 87 14.09 -2.08 -5.05
CA LYS A 87 14.88 -2.79 -4.02
C LYS A 87 14.57 -2.30 -2.60
N ASP A 88 13.90 -1.15 -2.47
CA ASP A 88 13.82 -0.42 -1.20
C ASP A 88 12.42 0.13 -0.89
N LEU A 89 11.40 -0.18 -1.70
CA LEU A 89 10.03 0.34 -1.64
C LEU A 89 9.91 1.86 -1.90
N VAL A 90 11.01 2.56 -2.07
CA VAL A 90 11.06 4.02 -2.26
C VAL A 90 11.33 4.39 -3.71
N LYS A 91 12.33 3.74 -4.31
CA LYS A 91 12.74 4.00 -5.69
C LYS A 91 12.17 2.94 -6.61
N TRP A 92 11.17 3.33 -7.39
CA TRP A 92 10.45 2.45 -8.30
C TRP A 92 10.82 2.75 -9.75
N THR A 93 10.95 1.71 -10.55
CA THR A 93 11.14 1.80 -12.00
C THR A 93 10.04 1.00 -12.67
N GLN A 94 9.28 1.64 -13.56
CA GLN A 94 8.35 0.92 -14.42
C GLN A 94 9.14 0.06 -15.40
N ILE A 95 8.85 -1.25 -15.44
CA ILE A 95 9.59 -2.22 -16.25
C ILE A 95 8.75 -2.83 -17.38
N GLY A 96 7.46 -2.51 -17.41
CA GLY A 96 6.53 -3.02 -18.42
C GLY A 96 5.13 -3.14 -17.88
N THR A 97 4.42 -4.14 -18.37
CA THR A 97 3.03 -4.47 -17.97
C THR A 97 2.90 -5.98 -17.79
N ALA A 98 1.97 -6.41 -16.92
CA ALA A 98 1.74 -7.83 -16.63
C ALA A 98 1.26 -8.60 -17.86
N PHE A 99 0.46 -7.96 -18.70
CA PHE A 99 0.00 -8.50 -19.98
C PHE A 99 0.57 -7.68 -21.14
N ASN A 100 0.43 -8.21 -22.32
CA ASN A 100 0.57 -7.50 -23.60
C ASN A 100 -0.69 -7.79 -24.45
N ASP A 101 -0.80 -7.19 -25.63
CA ASP A 101 -2.01 -7.35 -26.46
C ASP A 101 -2.24 -8.80 -26.92
N ALA A 102 -1.22 -9.64 -26.95
CA ALA A 102 -1.35 -11.06 -27.28
C ALA A 102 -1.74 -11.95 -26.07
N THR A 103 -1.44 -11.52 -24.85
CA THR A 103 -1.70 -12.29 -23.62
C THR A 103 -2.86 -11.75 -22.78
N ARG A 104 -3.32 -10.52 -23.10
CA ARG A 104 -4.52 -9.93 -22.48
C ARG A 104 -5.74 -10.84 -22.74
N PRO A 105 -6.59 -11.10 -21.74
CA PRO A 105 -7.83 -11.86 -21.98
C PRO A 105 -8.65 -11.25 -23.11
N SER A 106 -9.05 -12.07 -24.09
CA SER A 106 -9.76 -11.59 -25.29
C SER A 106 -11.27 -11.50 -25.13
N ASN A 107 -11.81 -12.18 -24.12
CA ASN A 107 -13.27 -12.32 -23.88
C ASN A 107 -13.72 -11.52 -22.66
N LEU A 108 -13.22 -10.30 -22.50
CA LEU A 108 -13.68 -9.39 -21.47
C LEU A 108 -15.10 -8.87 -21.77
N PRO A 109 -15.91 -8.55 -20.75
CA PRO A 109 -17.16 -7.82 -20.93
C PRO A 109 -16.93 -6.52 -21.73
N ALA A 110 -17.93 -6.06 -22.44
CA ALA A 110 -17.88 -4.77 -23.12
C ALA A 110 -17.53 -3.66 -22.11
N ARG A 111 -16.54 -2.83 -22.43
CA ARG A 111 -15.96 -1.78 -21.55
C ARG A 111 -15.29 -2.34 -20.28
N GLY A 112 -15.04 -3.65 -20.20
CA GLY A 112 -14.32 -4.25 -19.08
C GLY A 112 -12.89 -3.78 -19.01
N MET A 113 -12.45 -3.36 -17.82
CA MET A 113 -11.08 -2.93 -17.51
C MET A 113 -10.50 -3.82 -16.42
N MET A 114 -9.18 -3.94 -16.39
CA MET A 114 -8.46 -4.69 -15.34
C MET A 114 -8.19 -3.78 -14.15
N TRP A 115 -8.88 -4.06 -13.03
CA TRP A 115 -8.76 -3.31 -11.79
C TRP A 115 -8.16 -4.16 -10.67
N ALA A 116 -7.66 -3.49 -9.63
CA ALA A 116 -7.24 -4.04 -8.36
C ALA A 116 -6.59 -5.44 -8.51
N PRO A 117 -5.36 -5.51 -9.07
CA PRO A 117 -4.62 -6.77 -9.14
C PRO A 117 -4.24 -7.27 -7.74
N ASP A 118 -4.06 -8.58 -7.60
CA ASP A 118 -3.53 -9.23 -6.40
C ASP A 118 -2.50 -10.29 -6.82
N ILE A 119 -1.23 -10.06 -6.51
CA ILE A 119 -0.09 -10.88 -6.93
C ILE A 119 0.34 -11.85 -5.83
N ASN A 120 0.50 -13.12 -6.20
CA ASN A 120 0.87 -14.19 -5.28
C ASN A 120 1.90 -15.14 -5.89
N PHE A 121 2.54 -15.97 -5.07
CA PHE A 121 3.40 -17.06 -5.52
C PHE A 121 2.85 -18.38 -4.99
N ILE A 122 2.24 -19.17 -5.87
CA ILE A 122 1.52 -20.39 -5.53
C ILE A 122 2.06 -21.55 -6.35
N GLY A 123 2.44 -22.64 -5.70
CA GLY A 123 2.87 -23.84 -6.42
C GLY A 123 4.06 -23.64 -7.36
N GLY A 124 5.00 -22.74 -7.01
CA GLY A 124 6.21 -22.48 -7.80
C GLY A 124 6.05 -21.51 -8.96
N ARG A 125 4.91 -20.82 -9.07
CA ARG A 125 4.62 -19.83 -10.14
C ARG A 125 3.99 -18.56 -9.57
N TYR A 126 4.11 -17.47 -10.31
CA TYR A 126 3.40 -16.23 -10.00
C TYR A 126 1.95 -16.36 -10.47
N VAL A 127 1.03 -16.01 -9.59
CA VAL A 127 -0.42 -16.02 -9.82
C VAL A 127 -0.94 -14.61 -9.61
N LEU A 128 -1.53 -14.03 -10.63
CA LEU A 128 -2.10 -12.69 -10.61
C LEU A 128 -3.61 -12.80 -10.77
N TYR A 129 -4.34 -12.40 -9.75
CA TYR A 129 -5.78 -12.20 -9.85
C TYR A 129 -6.04 -10.75 -10.27
N THR A 130 -7.07 -10.53 -11.08
CA THR A 130 -7.51 -9.19 -11.50
C THR A 130 -9.02 -9.11 -11.50
N SER A 131 -9.55 -8.05 -10.94
CA SER A 131 -10.95 -7.68 -11.13
C SER A 131 -11.15 -7.21 -12.57
N ILE A 132 -12.16 -7.74 -13.25
CA ILE A 132 -12.65 -7.16 -14.50
C ILE A 132 -13.85 -6.31 -14.13
N GLY A 133 -13.64 -5.00 -14.07
CA GLY A 133 -14.66 -4.06 -13.66
C GLY A 133 -15.36 -3.40 -14.84
N VAL A 134 -16.65 -3.21 -14.74
CA VAL A 134 -17.48 -2.46 -15.68
C VAL A 134 -18.22 -1.38 -14.91
N TRP A 135 -17.87 -0.12 -15.15
CA TRP A 135 -18.56 0.98 -14.50
C TRP A 135 -20.05 0.99 -14.76
N GLY A 136 -20.85 0.99 -13.68
CA GLY A 136 -22.31 1.06 -13.73
C GLY A 136 -23.00 -0.30 -13.98
N ASP A 137 -22.26 -1.41 -13.96
CA ASP A 137 -22.83 -2.76 -14.07
C ASP A 137 -22.18 -3.72 -13.07
N ASP A 138 -22.66 -3.68 -11.82
CA ASP A 138 -22.16 -4.51 -10.71
C ASP A 138 -22.22 -6.02 -11.02
N TRP A 139 -23.13 -6.46 -11.90
CA TRP A 139 -23.33 -7.88 -12.24
C TRP A 139 -22.47 -8.36 -13.42
N ALA A 140 -21.87 -7.45 -14.18
CA ALA A 140 -20.89 -7.79 -15.21
C ALA A 140 -19.48 -7.99 -14.65
N ASN A 141 -19.24 -7.56 -13.40
CA ASN A 141 -17.95 -7.65 -12.74
C ASN A 141 -17.57 -9.11 -12.44
N GLN A 142 -16.29 -9.42 -12.57
CA GLN A 142 -15.75 -10.77 -12.38
C GLN A 142 -14.28 -10.70 -11.95
N ILE A 143 -13.78 -11.75 -11.31
CA ILE A 143 -12.40 -11.93 -10.94
C ILE A 143 -11.80 -13.00 -11.83
N ARG A 144 -10.69 -12.68 -12.49
CA ARG A 144 -9.91 -13.61 -13.33
C ARG A 144 -8.57 -13.91 -12.70
N VAL A 145 -7.99 -15.02 -13.12
CA VAL A 145 -6.66 -15.44 -12.70
C VAL A 145 -5.75 -15.64 -13.91
N ALA A 146 -4.49 -15.26 -13.76
CA ALA A 146 -3.45 -15.46 -14.75
C ALA A 146 -2.16 -15.95 -14.08
N THR A 147 -1.29 -16.63 -14.82
CA THR A 147 -0.04 -17.19 -14.28
C THR A 147 1.17 -16.82 -15.13
N ALA A 148 2.33 -16.72 -14.47
CA ALA A 148 3.62 -16.51 -15.13
C ALA A 148 4.75 -17.22 -14.35
N ASP A 149 5.85 -17.54 -15.06
CA ASP A 149 7.06 -18.08 -14.43
C ASP A 149 7.96 -16.99 -13.84
N LYS A 150 7.72 -15.73 -14.24
CA LYS A 150 8.49 -14.57 -13.79
C LYS A 150 7.55 -13.50 -13.22
N PRO A 151 7.98 -12.74 -12.19
CA PRO A 151 7.14 -11.69 -11.61
C PRO A 151 6.83 -10.56 -12.63
N ALA A 152 7.71 -10.29 -13.58
CA ALA A 152 7.46 -9.30 -14.63
C ALA A 152 6.48 -9.76 -15.73
N GLY A 153 6.00 -11.00 -15.68
CA GLY A 153 5.21 -11.59 -16.74
C GLY A 153 6.04 -11.99 -17.99
N PRO A 154 5.43 -12.08 -19.20
CA PRO A 154 3.99 -11.87 -19.43
C PRO A 154 3.13 -12.94 -18.76
N PHE A 155 2.01 -12.52 -18.21
CA PHE A 155 1.03 -13.43 -17.61
C PHE A 155 0.14 -14.04 -18.70
N THR A 156 -0.27 -15.29 -18.47
CA THR A 156 -1.22 -16.02 -19.31
C THR A 156 -2.52 -16.19 -18.57
N ASP A 157 -3.62 -15.72 -19.15
CA ASP A 157 -4.97 -15.87 -18.60
C ASP A 157 -5.34 -17.35 -18.42
N ARG A 158 -5.93 -17.67 -17.26
CA ARG A 158 -6.40 -19.02 -16.90
C ARG A 158 -7.92 -19.09 -16.75
N GLY A 159 -8.59 -17.95 -16.87
CA GLY A 159 -10.05 -17.88 -16.86
C GLY A 159 -10.62 -17.16 -15.64
N ILE A 160 -11.92 -17.35 -15.45
CA ILE A 160 -12.70 -16.72 -14.39
C ILE A 160 -12.63 -17.58 -13.12
N VAL A 161 -12.41 -16.93 -11.97
CA VAL A 161 -12.50 -17.58 -10.64
C VAL A 161 -13.80 -17.23 -9.96
N ILE A 162 -14.20 -15.95 -9.97
CA ILE A 162 -15.43 -15.44 -9.37
C ILE A 162 -16.21 -14.67 -10.41
N ASP A 163 -17.51 -14.91 -10.49
CA ASP A 163 -18.44 -14.12 -11.29
C ASP A 163 -19.83 -14.08 -10.62
N ARG A 164 -20.83 -13.63 -11.36
CA ARG A 164 -22.21 -13.52 -10.89
C ARG A 164 -22.84 -14.85 -10.43
N THR A 165 -22.25 -16.00 -10.76
CA THR A 165 -22.73 -17.32 -10.29
C THR A 165 -22.54 -17.49 -8.80
N GLN A 166 -21.65 -16.66 -8.19
CA GLN A 166 -21.51 -16.59 -6.75
C GLN A 166 -22.58 -15.72 -6.07
N GLU A 167 -23.52 -15.13 -6.83
CA GLU A 167 -24.62 -14.31 -6.31
C GLU A 167 -24.15 -13.15 -5.41
N VAL A 168 -23.00 -12.57 -5.73
CA VAL A 168 -22.44 -11.37 -5.11
C VAL A 168 -22.34 -10.29 -6.17
N ALA A 169 -23.11 -9.21 -6.02
CA ALA A 169 -22.99 -8.05 -6.88
C ALA A 169 -21.66 -7.34 -6.61
N ASN A 170 -21.08 -6.72 -7.63
CA ASN A 170 -19.82 -6.01 -7.56
C ASN A 170 -18.66 -6.91 -7.04
N SER A 171 -18.50 -8.08 -7.68
CA SER A 171 -17.44 -9.04 -7.37
C SER A 171 -16.10 -8.56 -7.92
N ILE A 172 -15.43 -7.70 -7.15
CA ILE A 172 -14.11 -7.10 -7.41
C ILE A 172 -13.28 -7.07 -6.12
N ASP A 173 -12.06 -6.54 -6.20
CA ASP A 173 -11.16 -6.25 -5.07
C ASP A 173 -10.81 -7.50 -4.26
N GLN A 174 -10.37 -8.51 -4.99
CA GLN A 174 -9.97 -9.78 -4.41
C GLN A 174 -8.65 -9.70 -3.68
N PHE A 175 -8.55 -10.52 -2.65
CA PHE A 175 -7.33 -10.79 -1.91
C PHE A 175 -7.19 -12.28 -1.66
N PHE A 176 -6.03 -12.85 -1.98
CA PHE A 176 -5.67 -14.23 -1.72
C PHE A 176 -4.93 -14.36 -0.40
N ILE A 177 -5.23 -15.42 0.36
CA ILE A 177 -4.44 -15.80 1.54
C ILE A 177 -4.32 -17.31 1.64
N GLN A 178 -3.12 -17.77 2.01
CA GLN A 178 -2.90 -19.16 2.41
C GLN A 178 -2.88 -19.25 3.94
N ASP A 179 -3.76 -20.07 4.51
CA ASP A 179 -3.81 -20.31 5.95
C ASP A 179 -4.08 -21.78 6.25
N GLY A 180 -3.35 -22.35 7.21
CA GLY A 180 -3.49 -23.76 7.57
C GLY A 180 -3.25 -24.75 6.43
N GLY A 181 -2.45 -24.39 5.42
CA GLY A 181 -2.18 -25.21 4.24
C GLY A 181 -3.30 -25.21 3.20
N LYS A 182 -4.28 -24.32 3.33
CA LYS A 182 -5.38 -24.12 2.39
C LYS A 182 -5.33 -22.75 1.78
N ASN A 183 -5.89 -22.61 0.59
CA ASN A 183 -5.98 -21.37 -0.17
C ASN A 183 -7.38 -20.77 -0.03
N TYR A 184 -7.43 -19.46 0.19
CA TYR A 184 -8.70 -18.73 0.31
C TYR A 184 -8.65 -17.45 -0.50
N MET A 185 -9.79 -17.03 -1.01
CA MET A 185 -10.01 -15.72 -1.62
C MET A 185 -11.06 -14.95 -0.85
N PHE A 186 -10.77 -13.69 -0.58
CA PHE A 186 -11.73 -12.73 -0.05
C PHE A 186 -11.96 -11.64 -1.08
N TRP A 187 -13.22 -11.19 -1.25
CA TRP A 187 -13.56 -10.20 -2.27
C TRP A 187 -14.87 -9.47 -1.95
N GLY A 188 -15.11 -8.37 -2.63
CA GLY A 188 -16.35 -7.62 -2.61
C GLY A 188 -16.14 -6.12 -2.49
N SER A 189 -17.12 -5.35 -2.94
CA SER A 189 -17.10 -3.90 -2.93
C SER A 189 -18.48 -3.35 -2.66
N PHE A 190 -18.67 -2.71 -1.49
CA PHE A 190 -19.90 -2.06 -1.04
C PHE A 190 -21.19 -2.89 -1.14
N ARG A 191 -21.08 -4.20 -1.33
CA ARG A 191 -22.19 -5.18 -1.33
C ARG A 191 -21.94 -6.32 -0.34
N GLY A 192 -20.97 -6.11 0.58
CA GLY A 192 -20.45 -7.08 1.52
C GLY A 192 -19.12 -7.66 1.07
N ILE A 193 -18.31 -8.09 2.05
CA ILE A 193 -17.05 -8.80 1.81
C ILE A 193 -17.27 -10.27 2.12
N TYR A 194 -16.88 -11.12 1.19
CA TYR A 194 -17.06 -12.58 1.26
C TYR A 194 -15.72 -13.28 1.18
N GLY A 195 -15.63 -14.47 1.77
CA GLY A 195 -14.48 -15.36 1.68
C GLY A 195 -14.90 -16.76 1.23
N ILE A 196 -14.05 -17.46 0.47
CA ILE A 196 -14.27 -18.82 -0.03
C ILE A 196 -12.95 -19.59 -0.13
N GLU A 197 -13.00 -20.93 0.02
CA GLU A 197 -11.83 -21.80 -0.18
C GLU A 197 -11.60 -22.01 -1.68
N LEU A 198 -10.33 -21.87 -2.11
CA LEU A 198 -9.87 -22.15 -3.48
C LEU A 198 -9.29 -23.56 -3.59
N SER A 199 -9.09 -24.03 -4.82
CA SER A 199 -8.31 -25.21 -5.17
C SER A 199 -6.85 -25.07 -4.71
N GLU A 200 -6.13 -26.19 -4.60
CA GLU A 200 -4.73 -26.23 -4.16
C GLU A 200 -3.81 -25.39 -5.06
N ASP A 201 -4.10 -25.32 -6.34
CA ASP A 201 -3.35 -24.53 -7.31
C ASP A 201 -3.76 -23.04 -7.35
N GLY A 202 -4.82 -22.65 -6.60
CA GLY A 202 -5.35 -21.29 -6.54
C GLY A 202 -6.11 -20.84 -7.79
N LEU A 203 -6.34 -21.70 -8.78
CA LEU A 203 -6.88 -21.28 -10.09
C LEU A 203 -8.42 -21.35 -10.18
N SER A 204 -9.08 -21.92 -9.19
CA SER A 204 -10.53 -22.07 -9.17
C SER A 204 -11.08 -22.14 -7.74
N ILE A 205 -12.38 -21.99 -7.59
CA ILE A 205 -13.07 -22.32 -6.35
C ILE A 205 -12.96 -23.82 -6.12
N LYS A 206 -12.68 -24.23 -4.87
CA LYS A 206 -12.69 -25.63 -4.48
C LYS A 206 -14.09 -26.21 -4.63
N PRO A 207 -14.26 -27.39 -5.27
CA PRO A 207 -15.57 -28.02 -5.37
C PRO A 207 -16.25 -28.22 -4.00
N GLY A 208 -17.48 -27.76 -3.87
CA GLY A 208 -18.25 -27.82 -2.64
C GLY A 208 -17.89 -26.78 -1.58
N ALA A 209 -17.00 -25.83 -1.87
CA ALA A 209 -16.73 -24.72 -0.96
C ALA A 209 -17.94 -23.78 -0.89
N GLU A 210 -18.24 -23.32 0.33
CA GLU A 210 -19.30 -22.33 0.59
C GLU A 210 -18.69 -20.97 0.89
N LYS A 211 -19.30 -19.91 0.30
CA LYS A 211 -18.91 -18.55 0.62
C LYS A 211 -19.42 -18.12 1.99
N VAL A 212 -18.62 -17.35 2.71
CA VAL A 212 -18.97 -16.79 4.03
C VAL A 212 -18.83 -15.27 3.97
N GLN A 213 -19.86 -14.53 4.36
CA GLN A 213 -19.76 -13.09 4.50
C GLN A 213 -19.00 -12.73 5.78
N VAL A 214 -17.97 -11.88 5.67
CA VAL A 214 -17.09 -11.49 6.77
C VAL A 214 -17.18 -10.02 7.17
N ALA A 215 -17.63 -9.14 6.25
CA ALA A 215 -17.93 -7.74 6.53
C ALA A 215 -19.19 -7.27 5.80
N GLY A 216 -19.78 -6.18 6.28
CA GLY A 216 -20.94 -5.54 5.69
C GLY A 216 -20.62 -4.74 4.43
N THR A 217 -21.49 -3.77 4.12
CA THR A 217 -21.47 -3.02 2.85
C THR A 217 -20.70 -1.69 2.94
N GLN A 218 -19.91 -1.47 4.00
CA GLN A 218 -19.25 -0.20 4.29
C GLN A 218 -17.91 -0.01 3.60
N MET A 219 -17.37 -1.04 2.94
CA MET A 219 -16.00 -1.04 2.43
C MET A 219 -15.82 -1.87 1.16
N GLU A 220 -14.66 -1.68 0.55
CA GLU A 220 -14.04 -2.46 -0.53
C GLU A 220 -12.53 -2.57 -0.30
N GLY A 221 -11.73 -3.03 -1.30
CA GLY A 221 -10.27 -3.06 -1.21
C GLY A 221 -9.78 -4.01 -0.13
N THR A 222 -10.21 -5.27 -0.20
CA THR A 222 -9.99 -6.29 0.83
C THR A 222 -8.52 -6.66 0.98
N TYR A 223 -8.01 -6.66 2.22
CA TYR A 223 -6.72 -7.21 2.59
C TYR A 223 -6.79 -7.84 3.98
N ILE A 224 -6.19 -9.01 4.19
CA ILE A 224 -6.11 -9.66 5.50
C ILE A 224 -4.66 -9.86 5.90
N TYR A 225 -4.29 -9.33 7.08
CA TYR A 225 -2.97 -9.51 7.66
C TYR A 225 -3.05 -10.37 8.92
N LYS A 226 -2.25 -11.44 8.97
CA LYS A 226 -2.12 -12.30 10.16
C LYS A 226 -0.94 -11.85 11.00
N ARG A 227 -1.18 -11.55 12.29
CA ARG A 227 -0.13 -11.21 13.25
C ARG A 227 -0.41 -11.88 14.60
N GLY A 228 0.50 -12.73 15.01
CA GLY A 228 0.30 -13.54 16.22
C GLY A 228 -0.94 -14.42 16.10
N ARG A 229 -1.86 -14.29 17.06
CA ARG A 229 -3.14 -15.02 17.05
C ARG A 229 -4.27 -14.35 16.28
N TYR A 230 -4.04 -13.12 15.79
CA TYR A 230 -5.08 -12.30 15.19
C TYR A 230 -4.98 -12.22 13.67
N TYR A 231 -6.13 -12.15 13.03
CA TYR A 231 -6.34 -11.71 11.65
C TYR A 231 -6.93 -10.31 11.67
N TYR A 232 -6.40 -9.43 10.85
CA TYR A 232 -6.86 -8.07 10.67
C TYR A 232 -7.43 -7.95 9.27
N LEU A 233 -8.74 -7.72 9.16
CA LEU A 233 -9.39 -7.45 7.89
C LEU A 233 -9.33 -5.94 7.66
N PHE A 234 -8.59 -5.52 6.65
CA PHE A 234 -8.53 -4.16 6.15
C PHE A 234 -9.43 -4.01 4.94
N GLY A 235 -9.86 -2.80 4.71
CA GLY A 235 -10.54 -2.35 3.53
C GLY A 235 -10.54 -0.84 3.46
N SER A 236 -11.28 -0.30 2.52
CA SER A 236 -11.38 1.14 2.34
C SER A 236 -12.83 1.57 2.19
N ALA A 237 -13.19 2.63 2.87
CA ALA A 237 -14.53 3.20 2.87
C ALA A 237 -14.53 4.61 2.25
N GLY A 238 -15.70 5.13 1.91
CA GLY A 238 -15.84 6.43 1.26
C GLY A 238 -15.71 6.36 -0.27
N SER A 239 -15.48 7.49 -0.93
CA SER A 239 -15.36 7.59 -2.39
C SER A 239 -13.91 7.61 -2.84
N CYS A 240 -13.53 6.70 -3.77
CA CYS A 240 -12.15 6.51 -4.23
C CYS A 240 -11.71 7.48 -5.33
N CYS A 241 -12.62 7.95 -6.17
CA CYS A 241 -12.28 8.34 -7.54
C CYS A 241 -12.73 9.76 -7.89
N GLU A 242 -12.69 10.68 -6.92
CA GLU A 242 -13.16 12.06 -7.05
C GLU A 242 -12.05 13.14 -6.93
N GLY A 243 -10.78 12.75 -7.20
CA GLY A 243 -9.64 13.66 -7.08
C GLY A 243 -9.52 14.23 -5.66
N ASN A 244 -9.34 15.54 -5.55
CA ASN A 244 -9.22 16.22 -4.25
C ASN A 244 -10.46 16.13 -3.35
N ARG A 245 -11.60 15.72 -3.88
CA ARG A 245 -12.86 15.52 -3.14
C ARG A 245 -13.02 14.09 -2.63
N SER A 246 -12.13 13.19 -3.01
CA SER A 246 -12.16 11.81 -2.53
C SER A 246 -12.14 11.73 -1.02
N THR A 247 -13.08 10.97 -0.47
CA THR A 247 -13.23 10.74 0.98
C THR A 247 -12.74 9.36 1.38
N TYR A 248 -12.09 8.65 0.44
CA TYR A 248 -11.55 7.30 0.67
C TYR A 248 -10.63 7.28 1.87
N HIS A 249 -10.69 6.23 2.66
CA HIS A 249 -9.89 6.07 3.86
C HIS A 249 -9.80 4.58 4.24
N VAL A 250 -8.67 4.17 4.84
CA VAL A 250 -8.45 2.79 5.27
C VAL A 250 -9.19 2.51 6.56
N VAL A 251 -9.97 1.45 6.56
CA VAL A 251 -10.70 0.92 7.72
C VAL A 251 -10.29 -0.51 8.03
N TYR A 252 -10.53 -0.96 9.28
CA TYR A 252 -10.19 -2.34 9.65
C TYR A 252 -10.96 -2.82 10.87
N GLY A 253 -10.87 -4.15 11.10
CA GLY A 253 -11.28 -4.83 12.32
C GLY A 253 -10.41 -6.07 12.56
N ARG A 254 -10.56 -6.70 13.72
CA ARG A 254 -9.73 -7.81 14.19
C ARG A 254 -10.55 -9.03 14.56
N SER A 255 -10.03 -10.23 14.28
CA SER A 255 -10.59 -11.52 14.69
C SER A 255 -9.48 -12.51 15.10
N GLU A 256 -9.81 -13.50 15.89
CA GLU A 256 -8.94 -14.67 16.13
C GLU A 256 -9.13 -15.77 15.07
N ASN A 257 -10.14 -15.65 14.20
CA ASN A 257 -10.44 -16.60 13.13
C ASN A 257 -10.41 -15.90 11.78
N LEU A 258 -9.91 -16.59 10.76
CA LEU A 258 -9.80 -16.07 9.39
C LEU A 258 -11.16 -15.62 8.82
N PHE A 259 -12.23 -16.33 9.12
CA PHE A 259 -13.59 -16.00 8.66
C PHE A 259 -14.39 -15.17 9.67
N GLY A 260 -13.71 -14.57 10.66
CA GLY A 260 -14.36 -13.69 11.62
C GLY A 260 -14.97 -14.40 12.84
N PRO A 261 -15.80 -13.71 13.62
CA PRO A 261 -16.25 -12.33 13.38
C PRO A 261 -15.11 -11.31 13.58
N TYR A 262 -14.98 -10.39 12.63
CA TYR A 262 -14.09 -9.24 12.76
C TYR A 262 -14.78 -8.14 13.57
N VAL A 263 -14.08 -7.58 14.56
CA VAL A 263 -14.64 -6.59 15.49
C VAL A 263 -13.74 -5.37 15.61
N THR A 264 -14.34 -4.26 16.00
CA THR A 264 -13.70 -3.02 16.42
C THR A 264 -13.13 -3.15 17.83
N LYS A 265 -12.41 -2.13 18.33
CA LYS A 265 -11.86 -2.08 19.69
C LYS A 265 -12.93 -2.17 20.77
N ASP A 266 -14.12 -1.63 20.49
CA ASP A 266 -15.30 -1.69 21.38
C ASP A 266 -16.21 -2.90 21.13
N GLY A 267 -15.77 -3.86 20.31
CA GLY A 267 -16.44 -5.13 20.09
C GLY A 267 -17.59 -5.14 19.07
N ARG A 268 -17.82 -4.03 18.35
CA ARG A 268 -18.84 -3.98 17.28
C ARG A 268 -18.36 -4.73 16.04
N ARG A 269 -19.25 -5.49 15.40
CA ARG A 269 -18.88 -6.36 14.28
C ARG A 269 -18.78 -5.59 12.95
N MET A 270 -17.76 -5.89 12.15
CA MET A 270 -17.65 -5.38 10.77
C MET A 270 -18.80 -5.87 9.89
N LEU A 271 -19.37 -7.03 10.19
CA LEU A 271 -20.53 -7.57 9.50
C LEU A 271 -21.77 -6.65 9.62
N ASP A 272 -21.87 -5.90 10.72
CA ASP A 272 -22.94 -4.96 11.00
C ASP A 272 -22.57 -3.49 10.58
N GLY A 273 -21.53 -3.34 9.78
CA GLY A 273 -21.09 -2.03 9.24
C GLY A 273 -20.12 -1.26 10.13
N ALA A 274 -19.68 -1.81 11.26
CA ALA A 274 -18.68 -1.14 12.11
C ALA A 274 -17.25 -1.34 11.57
N SER A 275 -16.35 -0.39 11.84
CA SER A 275 -14.92 -0.50 11.55
C SER A 275 -14.13 0.54 12.36
N GLU A 276 -12.83 0.29 12.53
CA GLU A 276 -11.86 1.28 12.98
C GLU A 276 -11.30 2.03 11.78
N THR A 277 -11.03 3.31 11.92
CA THR A 277 -10.30 4.07 10.89
C THR A 277 -8.80 4.03 11.20
N MET A 278 -7.99 3.64 10.22
CA MET A 278 -6.53 3.59 10.34
C MET A 278 -5.85 4.80 9.69
N LEU A 279 -6.37 5.25 8.55
CA LEU A 279 -5.73 6.25 7.71
C LEU A 279 -6.79 7.07 6.97
N SER A 280 -6.72 8.39 7.06
CA SER A 280 -7.61 9.33 6.35
C SER A 280 -6.80 10.44 5.67
N GLY A 281 -7.40 11.12 4.70
CA GLY A 281 -6.76 12.24 4.02
C GLY A 281 -6.39 13.40 4.96
N ASN A 282 -5.48 14.26 4.50
CA ASN A 282 -5.04 15.46 5.20
C ASN A 282 -5.00 16.68 4.26
N ASN A 283 -4.32 17.75 4.65
CA ASN A 283 -4.21 18.97 3.84
C ASN A 283 -3.40 18.79 2.55
N LEU A 284 -2.53 17.77 2.47
CA LEU A 284 -1.66 17.50 1.32
C LEU A 284 -2.24 16.41 0.42
N PHE A 285 -2.88 15.39 0.99
CA PHE A 285 -3.32 14.19 0.29
C PHE A 285 -4.80 13.91 0.53
N ALA A 286 -5.50 13.47 -0.52
CA ALA A 286 -6.91 13.10 -0.48
C ALA A 286 -7.10 11.62 -0.82
N GLY A 287 -8.11 11.01 -0.24
CA GLY A 287 -8.56 9.68 -0.58
C GLY A 287 -7.51 8.56 -0.44
N PRO A 288 -6.75 8.49 0.69
CA PRO A 288 -5.82 7.38 0.89
C PRO A 288 -6.57 6.08 1.10
N GLY A 289 -6.23 5.04 0.34
CA GLY A 289 -6.90 3.76 0.47
C GLY A 289 -6.35 2.67 -0.41
N HIS A 290 -7.05 1.54 -0.43
CA HIS A 290 -6.74 0.33 -1.17
C HIS A 290 -5.26 -0.06 -0.98
N ASN A 291 -4.93 -0.45 0.24
CA ASN A 291 -3.55 -0.80 0.57
C ASN A 291 -3.12 -2.15 -0.02
N ALA A 292 -1.87 -2.19 -0.43
CA ALA A 292 -1.16 -3.42 -0.78
C ALA A 292 -0.84 -4.26 0.47
N GLU A 293 -0.24 -5.42 0.24
CA GLU A 293 0.29 -6.30 1.26
C GLU A 293 1.33 -5.57 2.13
N PHE A 294 1.30 -5.84 3.42
CA PHE A 294 2.29 -5.30 4.34
C PHE A 294 3.65 -5.95 4.12
N ILE A 295 4.69 -5.13 4.04
CA ILE A 295 6.07 -5.57 3.91
C ILE A 295 6.82 -5.27 5.21
N THR A 296 7.51 -6.25 5.76
CA THR A 296 8.39 -6.04 6.91
C THR A 296 9.82 -5.86 6.43
N ASP A 297 10.47 -4.79 6.88
CA ASP A 297 11.88 -4.52 6.58
C ASP A 297 12.83 -5.30 7.51
N ASP A 298 14.15 -5.22 7.25
CA ASP A 298 15.15 -5.97 7.99
C ASP A 298 15.38 -5.45 9.43
N LYS A 299 14.70 -4.37 9.82
CA LYS A 299 14.62 -3.86 11.20
C LYS A 299 13.35 -4.33 11.92
N GLY A 300 12.48 -5.08 11.23
CA GLY A 300 11.21 -5.54 11.78
C GLY A 300 10.10 -4.50 11.72
N GLN A 301 10.31 -3.36 11.03
CA GLN A 301 9.26 -2.38 10.81
C GLN A 301 8.35 -2.84 9.67
N THR A 302 7.04 -2.81 9.90
CA THR A 302 6.02 -3.10 8.90
C THR A 302 5.71 -1.83 8.09
N TRP A 303 5.60 -1.97 6.78
CA TRP A 303 5.33 -0.90 5.82
C TRP A 303 4.09 -1.20 5.01
N MET A 304 3.32 -0.17 4.68
CA MET A 304 2.12 -0.23 3.87
C MET A 304 2.26 0.68 2.65
N LEU A 305 2.12 0.10 1.46
CA LEU A 305 1.89 0.83 0.21
C LEU A 305 0.37 0.97 0.01
N TYR A 306 -0.06 2.10 -0.52
CA TYR A 306 -1.46 2.40 -0.80
C TYR A 306 -1.56 3.54 -1.80
N HIS A 307 -2.72 3.85 -2.33
CA HIS A 307 -2.85 5.01 -3.20
C HIS A 307 -3.45 6.24 -2.50
N ALA A 308 -3.14 7.43 -3.02
CA ALA A 308 -3.80 8.68 -2.68
C ALA A 308 -3.64 9.72 -3.80
N TYR A 309 -4.45 10.77 -3.79
CA TYR A 309 -4.24 11.95 -4.63
C TYR A 309 -3.34 12.95 -3.92
N ASP A 310 -2.32 13.48 -4.63
CA ASP A 310 -1.63 14.70 -4.22
C ASP A 310 -2.52 15.89 -4.55
N LYS A 311 -2.94 16.65 -3.53
CA LYS A 311 -3.86 17.79 -3.69
C LYS A 311 -3.27 18.94 -4.51
N LYS A 312 -1.94 18.98 -4.68
CA LYS A 312 -1.27 19.96 -5.53
C LYS A 312 -1.28 19.56 -7.01
N GLU A 313 -1.31 18.24 -7.27
CA GLU A 313 -1.23 17.67 -8.61
C GLU A 313 -2.31 16.57 -8.80
N PRO A 314 -3.62 16.89 -8.61
CA PRO A 314 -4.69 15.89 -8.61
C PRO A 314 -4.86 15.19 -9.97
N ASP A 315 -4.47 15.87 -11.05
CA ASP A 315 -4.55 15.36 -12.43
C ASP A 315 -3.55 14.22 -12.69
N ASN A 316 -2.54 14.04 -11.82
CA ASN A 316 -1.65 12.88 -11.87
C ASN A 316 -2.34 11.57 -11.41
N GLY A 317 -3.60 11.64 -11.01
CA GLY A 317 -4.39 10.49 -10.59
C GLY A 317 -4.02 9.97 -9.19
N ARG A 318 -4.31 8.69 -8.94
CA ARG A 318 -4.05 8.02 -7.66
C ARG A 318 -2.61 7.52 -7.61
N GLN A 319 -1.77 8.23 -6.88
CA GLN A 319 -0.33 8.01 -6.77
C GLN A 319 -0.01 7.05 -5.63
N VAL A 320 1.10 6.28 -5.71
CA VAL A 320 1.47 5.33 -4.66
C VAL A 320 2.20 6.01 -3.52
N MET A 321 1.71 5.77 -2.32
CA MET A 321 2.21 6.24 -1.04
C MET A 321 2.87 5.11 -0.27
N LEU A 322 3.74 5.44 0.68
CA LEU A 322 4.39 4.49 1.58
C LEU A 322 4.40 5.07 2.99
N ASP A 323 3.90 4.33 3.98
CA ASP A 323 3.98 4.72 5.40
C ASP A 323 4.23 3.50 6.30
N PRO A 324 4.91 3.69 7.46
CA PRO A 324 5.10 2.63 8.43
C PRO A 324 3.81 2.33 9.19
N VAL A 325 3.52 1.06 9.36
CA VAL A 325 2.44 0.56 10.23
C VAL A 325 3.00 0.34 11.62
N MET A 326 2.47 1.08 12.57
CA MET A 326 2.81 0.97 13.99
C MET A 326 1.80 0.07 14.71
N TRP A 327 2.17 -0.45 15.88
CA TRP A 327 1.34 -1.35 16.66
C TRP A 327 1.29 -0.91 18.13
N ALA A 328 0.10 -0.84 18.69
CA ALA A 328 -0.13 -0.61 20.12
C ALA A 328 -1.26 -1.52 20.60
N ASP A 329 -1.05 -2.28 21.69
CA ASP A 329 -2.02 -3.21 22.27
C ASP A 329 -2.61 -4.20 21.23
N ASP A 330 -1.76 -4.68 20.30
CA ASP A 330 -2.16 -5.50 19.15
C ASP A 330 -3.17 -4.83 18.19
N TRP A 331 -3.15 -3.50 18.10
CA TRP A 331 -3.92 -2.75 17.12
C TRP A 331 -2.98 -1.95 16.20
N PRO A 332 -3.20 -2.02 14.87
CA PRO A 332 -2.39 -1.26 13.92
C PRO A 332 -2.82 0.21 13.88
N TYR A 333 -1.86 1.09 13.60
CA TYR A 333 -2.13 2.50 13.34
C TYR A 333 -1.04 3.11 12.47
N ILE A 334 -1.38 4.16 11.74
CA ILE A 334 -0.43 5.07 11.08
C ILE A 334 -0.24 6.28 12.01
N GLN A 335 0.98 6.73 12.20
CA GLN A 335 1.26 7.89 13.04
C GLN A 335 0.53 9.13 12.52
N GLY A 336 -0.26 9.77 13.38
CA GLY A 336 -1.11 10.90 13.01
C GLY A 336 -2.35 10.53 12.20
N GLY A 337 -2.62 9.25 11.92
CA GLY A 337 -3.81 8.77 11.19
C GLY A 337 -3.94 9.31 9.77
N SER A 338 -2.84 9.76 9.15
CA SER A 338 -2.86 10.38 7.81
C SER A 338 -1.54 10.16 7.07
N PRO A 339 -1.51 10.26 5.71
CA PRO A 339 -0.30 10.10 4.91
C PRO A 339 0.81 11.05 5.35
N SER A 340 2.04 10.54 5.50
CA SER A 340 3.21 11.37 5.73
C SER A 340 3.67 12.03 4.43
N TYR A 341 4.25 13.24 4.51
CA TYR A 341 4.96 13.83 3.38
C TYR A 341 6.42 13.38 3.33
N LEU A 342 7.07 13.37 4.49
CA LEU A 342 8.49 12.99 4.66
C LEU A 342 8.59 11.94 5.76
N HIS A 343 9.30 10.86 5.50
CA HIS A 343 9.57 9.81 6.49
C HIS A 343 10.97 9.22 6.32
N GLU A 344 11.48 8.53 7.35
CA GLU A 344 12.66 7.67 7.24
C GLU A 344 12.37 6.50 6.31
N ALA A 345 13.31 6.13 5.46
CA ALA A 345 13.13 5.03 4.50
C ALA A 345 13.20 3.66 5.17
N PRO A 346 12.51 2.64 4.61
CA PRO A 346 12.69 1.25 5.00
C PRO A 346 14.15 0.81 4.91
N VAL A 347 14.54 -0.14 5.73
CA VAL A 347 15.91 -0.67 5.75
C VAL A 347 15.91 -2.08 5.18
N PHE A 348 16.44 -2.21 3.96
CA PHE A 348 16.74 -3.50 3.35
C PHE A 348 18.24 -3.60 3.13
N ASN A 349 18.86 -4.65 3.70
CA ASN A 349 20.28 -4.93 3.50
C ASN A 349 20.49 -5.46 2.07
N ALA A 350 21.61 -5.08 1.45
CA ALA A 350 21.98 -5.66 0.17
C ALA A 350 22.20 -7.17 0.35
N GLN A 351 21.42 -7.97 -0.38
CA GLN A 351 21.65 -9.41 -0.52
C GLN A 351 22.70 -9.67 -1.57
#